data_dc532189682916a6b1d743e0c7c7a661
#
_entry.id   dc532189682916a6b1d743e0c7c7a661
#
_cell.length_a   1.000
_cell.length_b   1.000
_cell.length_c   1.000
_cell.angle_alpha   90.00
_cell.angle_beta   90.00
_cell.angle_gamma   90.00
#
_symmetry.space_group_name_H-M   'P 1'
#
loop_
_entity.id
_entity.type
_entity.pdbx_description
1 polymer ?
#
loop_
_entity_poly.entity_id
_entity_poly.type
_entity_poly.pdbx_seq_one_letter_code
_entity_poly.pdbx_strand_id
1 'polypeptide(L)'
;MQGPLHFPADDGIVGGMRSNQDVAAPKLMTVNDYFKTPETLKPMELAFGVLRVADAPAPRHQSAVAHLFLALEAHVRARQLGRMWLSPLDIVLDDRQALIVQPDLMFISNEREWIVRDRVRGAPDLVVEVLSPHPRIGRTEERVGWFGDYGVRECWLVHQDRREVAVLGFADRRLRERRLFKAREPVSSDVLPEFSMSLEDILDV
;
A
#
# COMPACT_ATOMS: atom_id res chain seq x y z
N MET A 1 -46.15 -50.54 -20.37
CA MET A 1 -46.40 -49.73 -21.57
C MET A 1 -47.07 -48.45 -21.09
N GLN A 2 -46.31 -47.37 -20.86
CA GLN A 2 -46.85 -46.04 -20.54
C GLN A 2 -46.30 -45.10 -21.61
N GLY A 3 -47.22 -44.43 -22.30
CA GLY A 3 -46.95 -43.51 -23.41
C GLY A 3 -46.41 -42.15 -22.92
N PRO A 4 -45.83 -41.35 -23.82
CA PRO A 4 -45.19 -40.08 -23.45
C PRO A 4 -46.18 -38.97 -23.16
N LEU A 5 -45.92 -38.20 -22.09
CA LEU A 5 -46.65 -37.01 -21.72
C LEU A 5 -46.30 -35.86 -22.68
N HIS A 6 -47.34 -35.29 -23.27
CA HIS A 6 -47.32 -34.15 -24.18
C HIS A 6 -47.40 -32.87 -23.33
N PHE A 7 -46.43 -31.94 -23.50
CA PHE A 7 -46.50 -30.58 -22.94
C PHE A 7 -46.87 -29.56 -24.03
N PRO A 8 -47.79 -28.66 -23.77
CA PRO A 8 -48.12 -27.62 -24.76
C PRO A 8 -47.04 -26.57 -24.89
N ALA A 9 -46.85 -26.07 -26.12
CA ALA A 9 -45.98 -24.96 -26.44
C ALA A 9 -46.57 -23.68 -25.84
N ASP A 10 -45.77 -22.91 -25.14
CA ASP A 10 -46.10 -21.60 -24.63
C ASP A 10 -45.60 -20.55 -25.61
N ASP A 11 -46.54 -19.68 -26.03
CA ASP A 11 -46.34 -18.61 -27.02
C ASP A 11 -45.60 -17.45 -26.41
N GLY A 12 -44.57 -17.01 -27.10
CA GLY A 12 -44.09 -15.67 -27.31
C GLY A 12 -44.17 -14.64 -26.17
N ILE A 13 -43.04 -14.44 -25.46
CA ILE A 13 -42.78 -13.13 -24.86
C ILE A 13 -41.58 -12.50 -25.57
N VAL A 14 -41.86 -11.53 -26.42
CA VAL A 14 -40.88 -10.60 -26.98
C VAL A 14 -40.37 -9.72 -25.85
N GLY A 15 -39.33 -10.21 -25.16
CA GLY A 15 -38.60 -9.44 -24.15
C GLY A 15 -37.70 -8.41 -24.82
N GLY A 16 -38.05 -7.13 -24.66
CA GLY A 16 -37.30 -6.01 -25.19
C GLY A 16 -35.84 -6.10 -24.87
N MET A 17 -34.98 -5.89 -25.85
CA MET A 17 -33.57 -5.59 -25.74
C MET A 17 -33.41 -4.41 -24.76
N ARG A 18 -32.99 -4.71 -23.53
CA ARG A 18 -32.45 -3.66 -22.66
C ARG A 18 -31.18 -3.15 -23.31
N SER A 19 -31.25 -1.91 -23.78
CA SER A 19 -30.10 -1.18 -24.25
C SER A 19 -28.99 -1.30 -23.22
N ASN A 20 -27.84 -1.81 -23.66
CA ASN A 20 -26.58 -1.70 -22.94
C ASN A 20 -26.40 -0.20 -22.65
N GLN A 21 -26.68 0.23 -21.42
CA GLN A 21 -26.26 1.57 -21.01
C GLN A 21 -24.75 1.55 -21.11
N ASP A 22 -24.21 2.35 -22.02
CA ASP A 22 -22.80 2.68 -22.09
C ASP A 22 -22.40 3.21 -20.71
N VAL A 23 -21.83 2.35 -19.87
CA VAL A 23 -21.16 2.77 -18.64
C VAL A 23 -19.93 3.51 -19.13
N ALA A 24 -20.03 4.84 -19.16
CA ALA A 24 -18.90 5.69 -19.53
C ALA A 24 -17.68 5.26 -18.70
N ALA A 25 -16.56 5.02 -19.37
CA ALA A 25 -15.32 4.66 -18.69
C ALA A 25 -15.04 5.71 -17.59
N PRO A 26 -14.65 5.31 -16.39
CA PRO A 26 -14.39 6.24 -15.29
C PRO A 26 -13.41 7.31 -15.75
N LYS A 27 -13.74 8.58 -15.56
CA LYS A 27 -12.85 9.68 -15.90
C LYS A 27 -11.60 9.56 -15.03
N LEU A 28 -10.45 9.32 -15.66
CA LEU A 28 -9.17 9.26 -14.96
C LEU A 28 -8.79 10.65 -14.45
N MET A 29 -8.31 10.70 -13.21
CA MET A 29 -7.84 11.92 -12.57
C MET A 29 -6.34 12.11 -12.85
N THR A 30 -5.93 13.37 -12.99
CA THR A 30 -4.53 13.74 -12.91
C THR A 30 -4.11 13.95 -11.45
N VAL A 31 -2.81 14.03 -11.19
CA VAL A 31 -2.28 14.43 -9.87
C VAL A 31 -2.83 15.80 -9.44
N ASN A 32 -2.95 16.73 -10.39
CA ASN A 32 -3.51 18.05 -10.11
C ASN A 32 -5.02 18.02 -9.77
N ASP A 33 -5.78 17.10 -10.36
CA ASP A 33 -7.20 16.90 -10.00
C ASP A 33 -7.30 16.30 -8.59
N TYR A 34 -6.43 15.35 -8.24
CA TYR A 34 -6.35 14.76 -6.92
C TYR A 34 -6.11 15.84 -5.84
N PHE A 35 -5.14 16.72 -6.02
CA PHE A 35 -4.85 17.78 -5.06
C PHE A 35 -5.91 18.90 -5.00
N LYS A 36 -6.85 18.93 -5.92
CA LYS A 36 -8.04 19.81 -5.88
C LYS A 36 -9.25 19.17 -5.24
N THR A 37 -9.17 17.87 -4.87
CA THR A 37 -10.27 17.23 -4.14
C THR A 37 -10.43 17.89 -2.76
N PRO A 38 -11.66 18.01 -2.24
CA PRO A 38 -11.87 18.52 -0.88
C PRO A 38 -11.08 17.71 0.14
N GLU A 39 -10.53 18.38 1.14
CA GLU A 39 -9.85 17.73 2.25
C GLU A 39 -10.76 16.69 2.93
N THR A 40 -10.21 15.53 3.26
CA THR A 40 -10.93 14.43 3.88
C THR A 40 -10.05 13.76 4.93
N LEU A 41 -10.70 13.18 5.95
CA LEU A 41 -10.04 12.37 6.97
C LEU A 41 -9.83 10.91 6.54
N LYS A 42 -10.36 10.52 5.37
CA LYS A 42 -10.19 9.16 4.86
C LYS A 42 -8.87 9.04 4.10
N PRO A 43 -8.12 7.96 4.29
CA PRO A 43 -6.95 7.68 3.46
C PRO A 43 -7.36 7.59 1.98
N MET A 44 -6.66 8.29 1.12
CA MET A 44 -6.91 8.32 -0.32
C MET A 44 -5.62 8.09 -1.08
N GLU A 45 -5.71 7.41 -2.20
CA GLU A 45 -4.62 7.18 -3.13
C GLU A 45 -5.10 7.37 -4.57
N LEU A 46 -4.18 7.66 -5.46
CA LEU A 46 -4.45 7.74 -6.88
C LEU A 46 -3.64 6.67 -7.61
N ALA A 47 -4.30 5.64 -8.12
CA ALA A 47 -3.64 4.54 -8.82
C ALA A 47 -3.90 4.67 -10.33
N PHE A 48 -2.92 5.19 -11.07
CA PHE A 48 -3.00 5.41 -12.52
C PHE A 48 -4.27 6.18 -12.93
N GLY A 49 -4.55 7.25 -12.19
CA GLY A 49 -5.71 8.10 -12.40
C GLY A 49 -7.02 7.60 -11.78
N VAL A 50 -7.03 6.45 -11.13
CA VAL A 50 -8.19 5.92 -10.41
C VAL A 50 -8.08 6.27 -8.94
N LEU A 51 -9.03 7.09 -8.44
CA LEU A 51 -9.10 7.43 -7.01
C LEU A 51 -9.54 6.21 -6.21
N ARG A 52 -8.75 5.86 -5.20
CA ARG A 52 -9.03 4.81 -4.23
C ARG A 52 -9.17 5.44 -2.84
N VAL A 53 -10.26 5.15 -2.15
CA VAL A 53 -10.55 5.66 -0.80
C VAL A 53 -10.66 4.48 0.14
N ALA A 54 -9.95 4.50 1.25
CA ALA A 54 -10.04 3.49 2.30
C ALA A 54 -10.88 3.97 3.48
N ASP A 55 -11.39 3.01 4.24
CA ASP A 55 -11.95 3.30 5.56
C ASP A 55 -10.83 3.53 6.58
N ALA A 56 -11.19 4.13 7.71
CA ALA A 56 -10.25 4.27 8.81
C ALA A 56 -9.70 2.91 9.28
N PRO A 57 -8.41 2.84 9.62
CA PRO A 57 -7.79 1.62 10.12
C PRO A 57 -8.33 1.21 11.50
N ALA A 58 -8.25 -0.08 11.81
CA ALA A 58 -8.62 -0.62 13.11
C ALA A 58 -7.62 -0.18 14.21
N PRO A 59 -8.04 -0.08 15.49
CA PRO A 59 -7.15 0.30 16.60
C PRO A 59 -5.88 -0.54 16.70
N ARG A 60 -5.97 -1.85 16.46
CA ARG A 60 -4.82 -2.77 16.46
C ARG A 60 -3.79 -2.40 15.38
N HIS A 61 -4.27 -2.04 14.19
CA HIS A 61 -3.40 -1.58 13.12
C HIS A 61 -2.68 -0.29 13.51
N GLN A 62 -3.40 0.69 14.06
CA GLN A 62 -2.81 1.95 14.51
C GLN A 62 -1.79 1.74 15.63
N SER A 63 -2.05 0.83 16.58
CA SER A 63 -1.09 0.47 17.62
C SER A 63 0.21 -0.10 17.02
N ALA A 64 0.10 -1.04 16.06
CA ALA A 64 1.26 -1.60 15.41
C ALA A 64 2.07 -0.55 14.62
N VAL A 65 1.39 0.34 13.88
CA VAL A 65 2.04 1.46 13.18
C VAL A 65 2.78 2.37 14.16
N ALA A 66 2.15 2.71 15.30
CA ALA A 66 2.77 3.57 16.32
C ALA A 66 4.02 2.93 16.93
N HIS A 67 3.98 1.66 17.32
CA HIS A 67 5.11 0.95 17.89
C HIS A 67 6.27 0.79 16.88
N LEU A 68 5.95 0.43 15.64
CA LEU A 68 6.94 0.37 14.55
C LEU A 68 7.58 1.73 14.31
N PHE A 69 6.78 2.80 14.29
CA PHE A 69 7.31 4.15 14.13
C PHE A 69 8.27 4.51 15.26
N LEU A 70 7.90 4.29 16.51
CA LEU A 70 8.75 4.62 17.66
C LEU A 70 10.08 3.86 17.63
N ALA A 71 10.06 2.57 17.30
CA ALA A 71 11.25 1.75 17.21
C ALA A 71 12.19 2.20 16.07
N LEU A 72 11.63 2.42 14.88
CA LEU A 72 12.37 2.84 13.69
C LEU A 72 12.89 4.28 13.83
N GLU A 73 12.06 5.20 14.33
CA GLU A 73 12.46 6.61 14.56
C GLU A 73 13.59 6.69 15.60
N ALA A 74 13.52 5.94 16.70
CA ALA A 74 14.60 5.91 17.69
C ALA A 74 15.93 5.47 17.06
N HIS A 75 15.92 4.43 16.21
CA HIS A 75 17.09 3.96 15.50
C HIS A 75 17.64 4.98 14.50
N VAL A 76 16.76 5.51 13.63
CA VAL A 76 17.10 6.49 12.60
C VAL A 76 17.70 7.75 13.23
N ARG A 77 17.09 8.23 14.31
CA ARG A 77 17.51 9.44 15.01
C ARG A 77 18.84 9.26 15.72
N ALA A 78 19.03 8.13 16.42
CA ALA A 78 20.28 7.85 17.14
C ALA A 78 21.49 7.78 16.20
N ARG A 79 21.29 7.37 14.93
CA ARG A 79 22.32 7.25 13.90
C ARG A 79 22.35 8.38 12.89
N GLN A 80 21.43 9.34 13.01
CA GLN A 80 21.33 10.49 12.12
C GLN A 80 21.20 10.07 10.63
N LEU A 81 20.42 9.02 10.34
CA LEU A 81 20.31 8.44 9.00
C LEU A 81 19.40 9.24 8.06
N GLY A 82 18.42 9.95 8.60
CA GLY A 82 17.39 10.66 7.86
C GLY A 82 16.16 10.92 8.73
N ARG A 83 14.97 10.72 8.15
CA ARG A 83 13.69 10.94 8.84
C ARG A 83 12.68 9.84 8.55
N MET A 84 11.90 9.48 9.59
CA MET A 84 10.70 8.68 9.47
C MET A 84 9.47 9.56 9.28
N TRP A 85 8.50 9.06 8.53
CA TRP A 85 7.23 9.71 8.29
C TRP A 85 6.08 8.71 8.42
N LEU A 86 4.89 9.22 8.79
CA LEU A 86 3.67 8.46 9.04
C LEU A 86 2.59 8.81 8.00
N SER A 87 1.73 7.87 7.68
CA SER A 87 0.46 8.11 7.00
C SER A 87 -0.49 8.93 7.92
N PRO A 88 -1.38 9.78 7.35
CA PRO A 88 -1.54 10.03 5.91
C PRO A 88 -0.52 11.04 5.38
N LEU A 89 0.30 10.63 4.44
CA LEU A 89 1.22 11.50 3.73
C LEU A 89 1.36 11.02 2.28
N ASP A 90 1.06 11.92 1.34
CA ASP A 90 1.13 11.62 -0.09
C ASP A 90 2.56 11.45 -0.59
N ILE A 91 2.81 10.33 -1.25
CA ILE A 91 3.99 10.10 -2.07
C ILE A 91 3.57 10.12 -3.53
N VAL A 92 3.99 11.12 -4.27
CA VAL A 92 3.84 11.16 -5.72
C VAL A 92 4.96 10.33 -6.33
N LEU A 93 4.68 9.07 -6.63
CA LEU A 93 5.65 8.18 -7.29
C LEU A 93 5.81 8.54 -8.77
N ASP A 94 4.71 8.87 -9.45
CA ASP A 94 4.72 9.30 -10.86
C ASP A 94 3.62 10.33 -11.13
N ASP A 95 4.04 11.54 -11.48
CA ASP A 95 3.12 12.62 -11.79
C ASP A 95 2.41 12.41 -13.14
N ARG A 96 3.12 11.84 -14.14
CA ARG A 96 2.59 11.63 -15.49
C ARG A 96 1.61 10.47 -15.55
N GLN A 97 1.86 9.41 -14.81
CA GLN A 97 0.98 8.26 -14.73
C GLN A 97 -0.08 8.39 -13.62
N ALA A 98 -0.10 9.53 -12.92
CA ALA A 98 -1.02 9.81 -11.85
C ALA A 98 -1.02 8.71 -10.77
N LEU A 99 0.18 8.43 -10.22
CA LEU A 99 0.38 7.45 -9.17
C LEU A 99 0.78 8.15 -7.86
N ILE A 100 -0.14 8.14 -6.89
CA ILE A 100 0.04 8.65 -5.52
C ILE A 100 -0.31 7.54 -4.56
N VAL A 101 0.56 7.27 -3.59
CA VAL A 101 0.39 6.25 -2.55
C VAL A 101 0.60 6.83 -1.16
N GLN A 102 -0.01 6.21 -0.14
CA GLN A 102 0.13 6.56 1.28
C GLN A 102 0.48 5.29 2.08
N PRO A 103 1.74 4.83 2.08
CA PRO A 103 2.16 3.72 2.92
C PRO A 103 2.06 4.09 4.40
N ASP A 104 1.89 3.11 5.29
CA ASP A 104 1.75 3.35 6.72
C ASP A 104 2.94 4.11 7.32
N LEU A 105 4.16 3.69 6.97
CA LEU A 105 5.40 4.37 7.34
C LEU A 105 6.35 4.47 6.17
N MET A 106 7.21 5.47 6.18
CA MET A 106 8.31 5.60 5.23
C MET A 106 9.56 6.18 5.89
N PHE A 107 10.71 5.80 5.38
CA PHE A 107 12.01 6.40 5.72
C PHE A 107 12.60 7.05 4.48
N ILE A 108 13.13 8.26 4.68
CA ILE A 108 13.85 9.01 3.66
C ILE A 108 15.21 9.38 4.26
N SER A 109 16.28 8.93 3.61
CA SER A 109 17.65 9.20 4.02
C SER A 109 18.02 10.67 3.82
N ASN A 110 19.05 11.14 4.55
CA ASN A 110 19.57 12.50 4.37
C ASN A 110 19.99 12.77 2.91
N GLU A 111 20.54 11.77 2.22
CA GLU A 111 20.95 11.87 0.83
C GLU A 111 19.79 12.14 -0.13
N ARG A 112 18.56 11.76 0.28
CA ARG A 112 17.34 11.89 -0.51
C ARG A 112 16.35 12.92 0.04
N GLU A 113 16.73 13.70 1.04
CA GLU A 113 15.86 14.72 1.65
C GLU A 113 15.28 15.71 0.62
N TRP A 114 15.93 15.87 -0.53
CA TRP A 114 15.47 16.72 -1.63
C TRP A 114 14.13 16.30 -2.26
N ILE A 115 13.67 15.05 -2.06
CA ILE A 115 12.33 14.59 -2.49
C ILE A 115 11.20 15.10 -1.57
N VAL A 116 11.52 15.55 -0.36
CA VAL A 116 10.55 16.09 0.60
C VAL A 116 10.33 17.57 0.28
N ARG A 117 9.13 17.91 -0.17
CA ARG A 117 8.74 19.28 -0.55
C ARG A 117 7.38 19.60 0.08
N ASP A 118 6.43 20.17 -0.69
CA ASP A 118 5.01 20.27 -0.35
C ASP A 118 4.35 18.89 -0.12
N ARG A 119 4.89 17.89 -0.81
CA ARG A 119 4.60 16.45 -0.71
C ARG A 119 5.92 15.70 -0.88
N VAL A 120 5.90 14.40 -0.65
CA VAL A 120 7.03 13.55 -1.06
C VAL A 120 6.91 13.32 -2.57
N ARG A 121 7.90 13.73 -3.35
CA ARG A 121 7.95 13.59 -4.81
C ARG A 121 9.08 12.68 -5.23
N GLY A 122 8.77 11.42 -5.40
CA GLY A 122 9.70 10.33 -5.68
C GLY A 122 9.62 9.23 -4.62
N ALA A 123 10.35 8.14 -4.84
CA ALA A 123 10.30 6.98 -3.97
C ALA A 123 11.12 7.19 -2.68
N PRO A 124 10.59 6.87 -1.49
CA PRO A 124 11.35 6.76 -0.24
C PRO A 124 12.42 5.66 -0.32
N ASP A 125 13.37 5.65 0.61
CA ASP A 125 14.34 4.56 0.71
C ASP A 125 13.70 3.27 1.24
N LEU A 126 12.82 3.40 2.26
CA LEU A 126 12.06 2.30 2.84
C LEU A 126 10.59 2.68 2.94
N VAL A 127 9.71 1.74 2.67
CA VAL A 127 8.29 1.79 3.03
C VAL A 127 7.93 0.62 3.93
N VAL A 128 7.00 0.84 4.87
CA VAL A 128 6.45 -0.20 5.74
C VAL A 128 4.94 -0.21 5.58
N GLU A 129 4.39 -1.39 5.30
CA GLU A 129 2.96 -1.66 5.22
C GLU A 129 2.56 -2.64 6.31
N VAL A 130 1.69 -2.22 7.20
CA VAL A 130 1.10 -3.09 8.23
C VAL A 130 -0.14 -3.74 7.64
N LEU A 131 -0.05 -5.04 7.35
CA LEU A 131 -1.10 -5.72 6.61
C LEU A 131 -2.34 -5.96 7.46
N SER A 132 -3.48 -5.54 6.91
CA SER A 132 -4.80 -5.90 7.43
C SER A 132 -5.22 -7.29 6.90
N PRO A 133 -5.98 -8.09 7.66
CA PRO A 133 -6.56 -9.35 7.17
C PRO A 133 -7.41 -9.17 5.90
N HIS A 134 -7.96 -7.97 5.72
CA HIS A 134 -8.78 -7.61 4.56
C HIS A 134 -8.26 -6.27 3.98
N PRO A 135 -7.22 -6.30 3.10
CA PRO A 135 -6.70 -5.09 2.50
C PRO A 135 -7.77 -4.42 1.63
N ARG A 136 -8.00 -3.12 1.87
CA ARG A 136 -9.09 -2.36 1.24
C ARG A 136 -8.61 -1.46 0.11
N ILE A 137 -7.31 -1.13 0.07
CA ILE A 137 -6.69 -0.34 -0.98
C ILE A 137 -5.79 -1.23 -1.83
N GLY A 138 -6.33 -1.75 -2.93
CA GLY A 138 -5.57 -2.51 -3.92
C GLY A 138 -5.03 -3.86 -3.42
N ARG A 139 -4.32 -4.54 -4.29
CA ARG A 139 -3.65 -5.80 -3.95
C ARG A 139 -2.25 -5.49 -3.44
N THR A 140 -1.83 -6.19 -2.40
CA THR A 140 -0.48 -6.03 -1.83
C THR A 140 0.61 -6.24 -2.88
N GLU A 141 0.44 -7.23 -3.76
CA GLU A 141 1.38 -7.54 -4.83
C GLU A 141 1.53 -6.38 -5.83
N GLU A 142 0.42 -5.71 -6.20
CA GLU A 142 0.45 -4.53 -7.08
C GLU A 142 1.26 -3.40 -6.44
N ARG A 143 1.01 -3.11 -5.15
CA ARG A 143 1.71 -2.04 -4.41
C ARG A 143 3.20 -2.32 -4.30
N VAL A 144 3.56 -3.55 -3.97
CA VAL A 144 4.96 -4.01 -3.93
C VAL A 144 5.63 -3.82 -5.30
N GLY A 145 4.92 -4.15 -6.38
CA GLY A 145 5.38 -3.90 -7.76
C GLY A 145 5.67 -2.42 -7.98
N TRP A 146 4.72 -1.53 -7.64
CA TRP A 146 4.92 -0.08 -7.79
C TRP A 146 6.11 0.43 -6.97
N PHE A 147 6.27 -0.02 -5.72
CA PHE A 147 7.42 0.40 -4.92
C PHE A 147 8.74 0.05 -5.61
N GLY A 148 8.88 -1.18 -6.12
CA GLY A 148 10.07 -1.58 -6.87
C GLY A 148 10.25 -0.79 -8.16
N ASP A 149 9.22 -0.69 -9.00
CA ASP A 149 9.26 -0.05 -10.33
C ASP A 149 9.63 1.44 -10.23
N TYR A 150 9.23 2.11 -9.15
CA TYR A 150 9.50 3.54 -8.94
C TYR A 150 10.71 3.83 -8.07
N GLY A 151 11.42 2.80 -7.57
CA GLY A 151 12.74 2.94 -6.98
C GLY A 151 12.80 3.06 -5.47
N VAL A 152 11.77 2.54 -4.75
CA VAL A 152 11.91 2.18 -3.34
C VAL A 152 12.99 1.12 -3.23
N ARG A 153 13.87 1.24 -2.23
CA ARG A 153 14.98 0.31 -2.05
C ARG A 153 14.58 -0.91 -1.21
N GLU A 154 13.71 -0.69 -0.23
CA GLU A 154 13.24 -1.75 0.66
C GLU A 154 11.77 -1.54 1.03
N CYS A 155 10.98 -2.64 1.11
CA CYS A 155 9.60 -2.63 1.57
C CYS A 155 9.42 -3.70 2.64
N TRP A 156 8.84 -3.33 3.78
CA TRP A 156 8.47 -4.25 4.84
C TRP A 156 6.97 -4.50 4.82
N LEU A 157 6.60 -5.78 4.79
CA LEU A 157 5.22 -6.22 4.94
C LEU A 157 5.05 -6.86 6.32
N VAL A 158 4.36 -6.17 7.21
CA VAL A 158 4.19 -6.59 8.61
C VAL A 158 2.87 -7.32 8.78
N HIS A 159 2.93 -8.63 9.04
CA HIS A 159 1.79 -9.48 9.34
C HIS A 159 1.55 -9.57 10.85
N GLN A 160 0.66 -8.77 11.39
CA GLN A 160 0.38 -8.73 12.84
C GLN A 160 -0.09 -10.08 13.40
N ASP A 161 -1.03 -10.77 12.72
CA ASP A 161 -1.60 -12.02 13.20
C ASP A 161 -0.60 -13.18 13.16
N ARG A 162 0.30 -13.18 12.19
CA ARG A 162 1.36 -14.19 12.06
C ARG A 162 2.60 -13.84 12.83
N ARG A 163 2.70 -12.59 13.32
CA ARG A 163 3.92 -12.01 13.90
C ARG A 163 5.13 -12.24 12.99
N GLU A 164 4.98 -11.85 11.74
CA GLU A 164 6.01 -12.01 10.70
C GLU A 164 6.24 -10.68 9.98
N VAL A 165 7.49 -10.44 9.62
CA VAL A 165 7.88 -9.34 8.73
C VAL A 165 8.54 -9.92 7.50
N ALA A 166 7.99 -9.63 6.33
CA ALA A 166 8.67 -9.88 5.06
C ALA A 166 9.40 -8.61 4.63
N VAL A 167 10.72 -8.67 4.59
CA VAL A 167 11.59 -7.61 4.07
C VAL A 167 11.88 -7.89 2.61
N LEU A 168 11.51 -6.98 1.74
CA LEU A 168 11.64 -7.06 0.30
C LEU A 168 12.67 -6.05 -0.17
N GLY A 169 13.82 -6.51 -0.63
CA GLY A 169 14.89 -5.68 -1.18
C GLY A 169 14.77 -5.51 -2.70
N PHE A 170 14.89 -4.29 -3.19
CA PHE A 170 14.83 -3.97 -4.61
C PHE A 170 16.18 -3.42 -5.11
N ALA A 171 16.58 -3.83 -6.30
CA ALA A 171 17.67 -3.24 -7.04
C ALA A 171 17.31 -3.20 -8.53
N ASP A 172 17.77 -2.16 -9.26
CA ASP A 172 17.44 -1.94 -10.66
C ASP A 172 15.94 -2.03 -10.97
N ARG A 173 15.10 -1.52 -10.06
CA ARG A 173 13.63 -1.53 -10.13
C ARG A 173 13.03 -2.94 -10.14
N ARG A 174 13.68 -3.91 -9.54
CA ARG A 174 13.23 -5.31 -9.47
C ARG A 174 13.41 -5.86 -8.07
N LEU A 175 12.48 -6.73 -7.67
CA LEU A 175 12.65 -7.52 -6.45
C LEU A 175 13.90 -8.40 -6.59
N ARG A 176 14.87 -8.20 -5.69
CA ARG A 176 16.13 -8.96 -5.63
C ARG A 176 16.12 -9.98 -4.52
N GLU A 177 15.52 -9.61 -3.41
CA GLU A 177 15.57 -10.43 -2.20
C GLU A 177 14.23 -10.37 -1.46
N ARG A 178 13.89 -11.47 -0.83
CA ARG A 178 12.80 -11.58 0.14
C ARG A 178 13.29 -12.34 1.35
N ARG A 179 13.39 -11.66 2.48
CA ARG A 179 13.70 -12.24 3.78
C ARG A 179 12.44 -12.27 4.63
N LEU A 180 12.22 -13.37 5.35
CA LEU A 180 11.08 -13.51 6.26
C LEU A 180 11.62 -13.66 7.67
N PHE A 181 11.21 -12.79 8.58
CA PHE A 181 11.55 -12.79 9.99
C PHE A 181 10.31 -13.11 10.81
N LYS A 182 10.44 -14.09 11.72
CA LYS A 182 9.38 -14.46 12.65
C LYS A 182 9.49 -13.67 13.95
N ALA A 183 8.47 -13.77 14.80
CA ALA A 183 8.26 -12.97 16.00
C ALA A 183 9.53 -12.54 16.77
N ARG A 184 10.42 -13.48 17.06
CA ARG A 184 11.64 -13.28 17.88
C ARG A 184 12.92 -13.12 17.08
N GLU A 185 12.84 -13.26 15.77
CA GLU A 185 14.01 -13.10 14.91
C GLU A 185 14.31 -11.61 14.72
N PRO A 186 15.54 -11.16 14.99
CA PRO A 186 15.90 -9.76 14.75
C PRO A 186 15.76 -9.42 13.27
N VAL A 187 14.96 -8.41 12.96
CA VAL A 187 14.79 -7.91 11.59
C VAL A 187 16.06 -7.18 11.19
N SER A 188 16.62 -7.52 10.05
CA SER A 188 17.73 -6.80 9.43
C SER A 188 17.29 -6.06 8.18
N SER A 189 17.91 -4.92 7.91
CA SER A 189 17.61 -4.02 6.82
C SER A 189 18.87 -3.59 6.10
N ASP A 190 18.83 -3.53 4.78
CA ASP A 190 19.94 -2.98 3.98
C ASP A 190 19.87 -1.45 3.90
N VAL A 191 18.73 -0.88 4.24
CA VAL A 191 18.47 0.57 4.23
C VAL A 191 18.71 1.19 5.61
N LEU A 192 18.47 0.41 6.69
CA LEU A 192 18.70 0.83 8.07
C LEU A 192 19.84 0.00 8.67
N PRO A 193 21.11 0.43 8.49
CA PRO A 193 22.28 -0.32 8.97
C PRO A 193 22.22 -0.56 10.47
N GLU A 194 22.60 -1.77 10.90
CA GLU A 194 22.60 -2.20 12.30
C GLU A 194 21.22 -2.24 12.98
N PHE A 195 20.14 -2.12 12.25
CA PHE A 195 18.81 -2.37 12.81
C PHE A 195 18.68 -3.86 13.16
N SER A 196 18.30 -4.15 14.41
CA SER A 196 18.31 -5.52 14.94
C SER A 196 17.30 -5.66 16.09
N MET A 197 16.03 -5.30 15.84
CA MET A 197 14.94 -5.52 16.79
C MET A 197 14.01 -6.60 16.25
N SER A 198 13.49 -7.46 17.12
CA SER A 198 12.47 -8.43 16.74
C SER A 198 11.09 -7.76 16.64
N LEU A 199 10.18 -8.36 15.88
CA LEU A 199 8.80 -7.85 15.79
C LEU A 199 8.08 -7.96 17.15
N GLU A 200 8.41 -8.99 17.95
CA GLU A 200 7.87 -9.17 19.31
C GLU A 200 8.30 -8.02 20.22
N ASP A 201 9.59 -7.65 20.22
CA ASP A 201 10.09 -6.51 20.99
C ASP A 201 9.45 -5.18 20.59
N ILE A 202 9.08 -5.04 19.31
CA ILE A 202 8.46 -3.82 18.78
C ILE A 202 6.98 -3.76 19.16
N LEU A 203 6.23 -4.86 19.05
CA LEU A 203 4.78 -4.85 19.18
C LEU A 203 4.24 -5.12 20.58
N ASP A 204 5.02 -5.75 21.45
CA ASP A 204 4.59 -6.16 22.80
C ASP A 204 5.01 -5.15 23.91
N VAL A 205 5.26 -3.90 23.53
CA VAL A 205 5.59 -2.80 24.47
C VAL A 205 4.36 -2.26 25.17
#